data_59101c0cac5df5221997ffff362616cd
#
_entry.id   59101c0cac5df5221997ffff362616cd
#
_cell.length_a   1.000
_cell.length_b   1.000
_cell.length_c   1.000
_cell.angle_alpha   90.00
_cell.angle_beta   90.00
_cell.angle_gamma   90.00
#
_symmetry.space_group_name_H-M   'P 1'
#
loop_
_entity.id
_entity.type
_entity.pdbx_description
1 polymer ?
#
loop_
_entity_poly.entity_id
_entity_poly.type
_entity_poly.pdbx_seq_one_letter_code
_entity_poly.pdbx_strand_id
1 'polypeptide(L)'
;NYSLNSQEVIYLKNNKEILINDNSKIKDAFQNELEIGKLNYNIDNQLLKGKIVKLNDFQNNFYSFDSAIIDFSKNQIIADNVSIDFNKNIFGNPSNDPRLKGNYFFSDGKNSIIKKGVFTTCKKNNDCPPWQIKAKEINHDKEKKVINYKSAWLEVYDKPIIYFPRFFHPDPTVKRQSGFLMPQLIDSSSLGLSFKIPYYKVISENKDLTFTPRVYSNDQFLIQNEYREKNKKSEIFSNFSFLFNEGDNIESHFFYKAKKNIYSEIFPETNLDLKIETA
;
A
#
# COMPACT_ATOMS: atom_id res chain seq x y z
N ASN A 1 -15.24 25.80 5.30
CA ASN A 1 -15.29 26.92 4.33
C ASN A 1 -14.81 26.39 2.98
N TYR A 2 -15.64 26.62 1.93
CA TYR A 2 -15.32 26.31 0.55
C TYR A 2 -15.27 27.61 -0.23
N SER A 3 -14.34 27.75 -1.17
CA SER A 3 -14.30 28.82 -2.15
C SER A 3 -14.66 28.25 -3.52
N LEU A 4 -15.57 28.91 -4.22
CA LEU A 4 -15.98 28.56 -5.58
C LEU A 4 -15.55 29.68 -6.54
N ASN A 5 -14.89 29.30 -7.63
CA ASN A 5 -14.54 30.17 -8.74
C ASN A 5 -15.13 29.62 -10.03
N SER A 6 -15.94 30.42 -10.74
CA SER A 6 -16.61 30.08 -11.98
C SER A 6 -16.89 31.35 -12.77
N GLN A 7 -17.09 31.26 -14.08
CA GLN A 7 -17.43 32.41 -14.92
C GLN A 7 -18.92 32.81 -14.78
N GLU A 8 -19.81 31.81 -14.70
CA GLU A 8 -21.25 32.02 -14.57
C GLU A 8 -21.82 31.02 -13.53
N VAL A 9 -22.73 31.52 -12.69
CA VAL A 9 -23.46 30.72 -11.69
C VAL A 9 -24.94 31.00 -11.85
N ILE A 10 -25.73 29.97 -12.15
CA ILE A 10 -27.18 30.04 -12.29
C ILE A 10 -27.82 29.48 -11.04
N TYR A 11 -28.59 30.28 -10.31
CA TYR A 11 -29.34 29.81 -9.15
C TYR A 11 -30.81 29.62 -9.48
N LEU A 12 -31.30 28.38 -9.39
CA LEU A 12 -32.70 28.02 -9.57
C LEU A 12 -33.45 28.06 -8.24
N LYS A 13 -34.10 29.18 -7.93
CA LYS A 13 -34.72 29.41 -6.61
C LYS A 13 -35.80 28.36 -6.25
N ASN A 14 -36.60 27.92 -7.22
CA ASN A 14 -37.70 26.95 -6.98
C ASN A 14 -37.15 25.55 -6.58
N ASN A 15 -36.04 25.14 -7.14
CA ASN A 15 -35.46 23.85 -6.91
C ASN A 15 -34.32 23.90 -5.89
N LYS A 16 -33.92 25.09 -5.45
CA LYS A 16 -32.74 25.35 -4.63
C LYS A 16 -31.46 24.68 -5.20
N GLU A 17 -31.28 24.82 -6.51
CA GLU A 17 -30.16 24.25 -7.25
C GLU A 17 -29.23 25.35 -7.77
N ILE A 18 -27.94 25.03 -7.72
CA ILE A 18 -26.89 25.84 -8.35
C ILE A 18 -26.41 25.08 -9.59
N LEU A 19 -26.50 25.70 -10.76
CA LEU A 19 -26.01 25.13 -12.00
C LEU A 19 -24.81 25.94 -12.49
N ILE A 20 -23.76 25.22 -12.93
CA ILE A 20 -22.59 25.78 -13.58
C ILE A 20 -22.31 24.93 -14.81
N ASN A 21 -22.29 25.58 -15.99
CA ASN A 21 -22.14 24.91 -17.28
C ASN A 21 -20.72 25.00 -17.86
N ASP A 22 -19.85 25.71 -17.20
CA ASP A 22 -18.44 25.93 -17.55
C ASP A 22 -17.49 25.37 -16.45
N ASN A 23 -16.20 25.40 -16.73
CA ASN A 23 -15.21 24.91 -15.76
C ASN A 23 -15.25 25.71 -14.47
N SER A 24 -15.51 25.02 -13.38
CA SER A 24 -15.51 25.58 -12.03
C SER A 24 -14.40 24.97 -11.18
N LYS A 25 -13.86 25.77 -10.25
CA LYS A 25 -12.87 25.34 -9.27
C LYS A 25 -13.41 25.54 -7.86
N ILE A 26 -13.39 24.48 -7.08
CA ILE A 26 -13.78 24.49 -5.67
C ILE A 26 -12.55 24.14 -4.86
N LYS A 27 -12.22 24.94 -3.84
CA LYS A 27 -11.17 24.66 -2.88
C LYS A 27 -11.76 24.57 -1.49
N ASP A 28 -11.31 23.58 -0.71
CA ASP A 28 -11.67 23.45 0.69
C ASP A 28 -10.56 23.98 1.63
N ALA A 29 -10.86 23.99 2.94
CA ALA A 29 -9.92 24.44 3.97
C ALA A 29 -8.70 23.50 4.13
N PHE A 30 -8.77 22.27 3.61
CA PHE A 30 -7.72 21.26 3.69
C PHE A 30 -6.82 21.26 2.45
N GLN A 31 -6.95 22.26 1.57
CA GLN A 31 -6.22 22.39 0.30
C GLN A 31 -6.58 21.33 -0.76
N ASN A 32 -7.71 20.64 -0.62
CA ASN A 32 -8.24 19.87 -1.72
C ASN A 32 -8.77 20.81 -2.80
N GLU A 33 -8.45 20.53 -4.06
CA GLU A 33 -8.88 21.30 -5.21
C GLU A 33 -9.70 20.43 -6.15
N LEU A 34 -10.96 20.81 -6.37
CA LEU A 34 -11.90 20.13 -7.24
C LEU A 34 -12.18 20.97 -8.46
N GLU A 35 -11.89 20.47 -9.65
CA GLU A 35 -12.24 21.08 -10.93
C GLU A 35 -13.40 20.28 -11.56
N ILE A 36 -14.44 20.96 -12.00
CA ILE A 36 -15.64 20.33 -12.57
C ILE A 36 -16.03 21.06 -13.85
N GLY A 37 -16.18 20.32 -14.94
CA GLY A 37 -16.58 20.89 -16.23
C GLY A 37 -18.05 21.33 -16.27
N LYS A 38 -18.94 20.55 -15.67
CA LYS A 38 -20.37 20.91 -15.48
C LYS A 38 -20.82 20.45 -14.12
N LEU A 39 -21.54 21.30 -13.39
CA LEU A 39 -21.95 21.08 -12.01
C LEU A 39 -23.44 21.38 -11.83
N ASN A 40 -24.11 20.50 -11.09
CA ASN A 40 -25.42 20.74 -10.49
C ASN A 40 -25.30 20.44 -8.99
N TYR A 41 -25.59 21.43 -8.16
CA TYR A 41 -25.57 21.27 -6.70
C TYR A 41 -26.95 21.57 -6.13
N ASN A 42 -27.55 20.58 -5.45
CA ASN A 42 -28.80 20.76 -4.72
C ASN A 42 -28.50 21.12 -3.27
N ILE A 43 -28.98 22.27 -2.81
CA ILE A 43 -28.67 22.84 -1.50
C ILE A 43 -29.35 22.03 -0.37
N ASP A 44 -30.60 21.60 -0.54
CA ASP A 44 -31.35 20.91 0.49
C ASP A 44 -30.77 19.53 0.80
N ASN A 45 -30.41 18.79 -0.25
CA ASN A 45 -29.85 17.44 -0.12
C ASN A 45 -28.32 17.44 0.02
N GLN A 46 -27.67 18.60 -0.10
CA GLN A 46 -26.21 18.73 -0.11
C GLN A 46 -25.53 17.80 -1.14
N LEU A 47 -26.19 17.62 -2.29
CA LEU A 47 -25.80 16.69 -3.33
C LEU A 47 -25.23 17.43 -4.54
N LEU A 48 -23.98 17.15 -4.89
CA LEU A 48 -23.32 17.68 -6.07
C LEU A 48 -23.26 16.58 -7.14
N LYS A 49 -23.68 16.90 -8.36
CA LYS A 49 -23.51 16.08 -9.56
C LYS A 49 -22.58 16.80 -10.52
N GLY A 50 -21.48 16.15 -10.89
CA GLY A 50 -20.48 16.73 -11.76
C GLY A 50 -20.17 15.86 -12.98
N LYS A 51 -19.78 16.50 -14.11
CA LYS A 51 -19.18 15.84 -15.26
C LYS A 51 -17.79 16.40 -15.51
N ILE A 52 -16.87 15.54 -15.96
CA ILE A 52 -15.45 15.87 -16.15
C ILE A 52 -14.88 16.42 -14.85
N VAL A 53 -14.82 15.53 -13.85
CA VAL A 53 -14.43 15.90 -12.49
C VAL A 53 -12.97 15.54 -12.27
N LYS A 54 -12.18 16.49 -11.78
CA LYS A 54 -10.79 16.29 -11.38
C LYS A 54 -10.62 16.75 -9.94
N LEU A 55 -9.98 15.92 -9.13
CA LEU A 55 -9.71 16.23 -7.74
C LEU A 55 -8.20 16.10 -7.49
N ASN A 56 -7.61 17.12 -6.90
CA ASN A 56 -6.28 17.06 -6.31
C ASN A 56 -6.44 17.10 -4.78
N ASP A 57 -6.03 16.04 -4.09
CA ASP A 57 -6.17 15.97 -2.64
C ASP A 57 -4.95 16.59 -1.93
N PHE A 58 -5.08 16.79 -0.61
CA PHE A 58 -4.02 17.36 0.24
C PHE A 58 -2.71 16.54 0.25
N GLN A 59 -2.74 15.30 -0.22
CA GLN A 59 -1.56 14.43 -0.38
C GLN A 59 -0.94 14.52 -1.77
N ASN A 60 -1.47 15.40 -2.65
CA ASN A 60 -1.12 15.51 -4.06
C ASN A 60 -1.38 14.22 -4.86
N ASN A 61 -2.44 13.48 -4.51
CA ASN A 61 -2.99 12.47 -5.39
C ASN A 61 -3.97 13.14 -6.36
N PHE A 62 -3.87 12.78 -7.63
CA PHE A 62 -4.71 13.33 -8.68
C PHE A 62 -5.75 12.29 -9.11
N TYR A 63 -7.02 12.64 -8.99
CA TYR A 63 -8.17 11.82 -9.40
C TYR A 63 -8.83 12.44 -10.61
N SER A 64 -9.28 11.63 -11.55
CA SER A 64 -10.08 12.03 -12.71
C SER A 64 -11.27 11.09 -12.86
N PHE A 65 -12.45 11.65 -13.08
CA PHE A 65 -13.71 10.93 -13.25
C PHE A 65 -14.47 11.50 -14.45
N ASP A 66 -15.15 10.65 -15.21
CA ASP A 66 -16.06 11.14 -16.27
C ASP A 66 -17.29 11.80 -15.66
N SER A 67 -17.84 11.19 -14.62
CA SER A 67 -18.93 11.76 -13.83
C SER A 67 -18.77 11.39 -12.34
N ALA A 68 -19.25 12.27 -11.46
CA ALA A 68 -19.26 12.02 -10.03
C ALA A 68 -20.52 12.58 -9.37
N ILE A 69 -20.96 11.89 -8.33
CA ILE A 69 -21.98 12.33 -7.38
C ILE A 69 -21.30 12.40 -6.01
N ILE A 70 -21.31 13.59 -5.41
CA ILE A 70 -20.73 13.85 -4.09
C ILE A 70 -21.87 14.21 -3.14
N ASP A 71 -22.07 13.40 -2.12
CA ASP A 71 -23.01 13.63 -1.03
C ASP A 71 -22.23 14.17 0.18
N PHE A 72 -22.32 15.48 0.38
CA PHE A 72 -21.60 16.15 1.48
C PHE A 72 -22.21 15.82 2.85
N SER A 73 -23.52 15.46 2.91
CA SER A 73 -24.18 15.10 4.15
C SER A 73 -23.69 13.75 4.70
N LYS A 74 -23.32 12.83 3.80
CA LYS A 74 -22.88 11.48 4.13
C LYS A 74 -21.36 11.30 3.96
N ASN A 75 -20.66 12.32 3.46
CA ASN A 75 -19.26 12.23 3.07
C ASN A 75 -18.99 11.08 2.07
N GLN A 76 -19.87 10.96 1.05
CA GLN A 76 -19.79 9.89 0.07
C GLN A 76 -19.53 10.43 -1.33
N ILE A 77 -18.73 9.65 -2.09
CA ILE A 77 -18.44 9.91 -3.50
C ILE A 77 -18.77 8.64 -4.28
N ILE A 78 -19.56 8.79 -5.33
CA ILE A 78 -19.82 7.77 -6.34
C ILE A 78 -19.38 8.33 -7.68
N ALA A 79 -18.56 7.61 -8.43
CA ALA A 79 -18.06 8.11 -9.70
C ALA A 79 -17.85 7.00 -10.73
N ASP A 80 -17.88 7.38 -11.99
CA ASP A 80 -17.65 6.51 -13.13
C ASP A 80 -16.30 6.80 -13.78
N ASN A 81 -15.67 5.75 -14.32
CA ASN A 81 -14.39 5.80 -15.05
C ASN A 81 -13.29 6.56 -14.30
N VAL A 82 -12.92 6.00 -13.15
CA VAL A 82 -11.88 6.60 -12.31
C VAL A 82 -10.48 6.36 -12.86
N SER A 83 -9.66 7.40 -12.86
CA SER A 83 -8.20 7.32 -12.97
C SER A 83 -7.58 8.06 -11.80
N ILE A 84 -6.67 7.39 -11.09
CA ILE A 84 -5.95 7.95 -9.94
C ILE A 84 -4.46 7.89 -10.22
N ASP A 85 -3.80 9.02 -10.15
CA ASP A 85 -2.35 9.14 -10.12
C ASP A 85 -1.91 9.44 -8.69
N PHE A 86 -1.20 8.53 -8.07
CA PHE A 86 -0.76 8.70 -6.70
C PHE A 86 0.53 9.51 -6.62
N ASN A 87 0.71 10.21 -5.52
CA ASN A 87 1.95 10.91 -5.22
C ASN A 87 3.12 9.91 -5.17
N LYS A 88 4.13 10.11 -6.02
CA LYS A 88 5.31 9.24 -6.16
C LYS A 88 6.07 9.04 -4.85
N ASN A 89 6.11 10.06 -4.01
CA ASN A 89 6.85 10.02 -2.74
C ASN A 89 6.24 9.04 -1.72
N ILE A 90 4.93 8.74 -1.84
CA ILE A 90 4.25 7.80 -0.95
C ILE A 90 4.79 6.37 -1.14
N PHE A 91 5.17 6.01 -2.37
CA PHE A 91 5.70 4.67 -2.71
C PHE A 91 7.22 4.53 -2.53
N GLY A 92 7.90 5.54 -1.95
CA GLY A 92 9.31 5.48 -1.61
C GLY A 92 10.29 5.41 -2.79
N ASN A 93 9.81 5.44 -4.02
CA ASN A 93 10.62 5.44 -5.23
C ASN A 93 10.13 6.50 -6.23
N PRO A 94 10.82 7.65 -6.34
CA PRO A 94 10.45 8.73 -7.26
C PRO A 94 10.45 8.34 -8.74
N SER A 95 11.11 7.24 -9.09
CA SER A 95 11.13 6.72 -10.47
C SER A 95 9.87 5.98 -10.86
N ASN A 96 8.99 5.66 -9.92
CA ASN A 96 7.71 4.98 -10.17
C ASN A 96 6.61 6.00 -10.49
N ASP A 97 5.63 5.55 -11.29
CA ASP A 97 4.40 6.29 -11.59
C ASP A 97 3.19 5.47 -11.09
N PRO A 98 2.95 5.40 -9.78
CA PRO A 98 1.87 4.61 -9.21
C PRO A 98 0.52 5.16 -9.66
N ARG A 99 -0.30 4.29 -10.24
CA ARG A 99 -1.61 4.67 -10.76
C ARG A 99 -2.61 3.54 -10.70
N LEU A 100 -3.87 3.92 -10.64
CA LEU A 100 -4.99 3.00 -10.59
C LEU A 100 -6.10 3.52 -11.52
N LYS A 101 -6.70 2.61 -12.29
CA LYS A 101 -7.88 2.89 -13.12
C LYS A 101 -9.00 1.94 -12.76
N GLY A 102 -10.24 2.33 -12.98
CA GLY A 102 -11.39 1.47 -12.80
C GLY A 102 -12.66 2.07 -13.40
N ASN A 103 -13.70 1.24 -13.57
CA ASN A 103 -14.95 1.69 -14.18
C ASN A 103 -15.92 2.32 -13.19
N TYR A 104 -15.77 2.02 -11.91
CA TYR A 104 -16.64 2.51 -10.86
C TYR A 104 -15.81 2.81 -9.62
N PHE A 105 -16.12 3.92 -8.97
CA PHE A 105 -15.52 4.37 -7.73
C PHE A 105 -16.60 4.68 -6.70
N PHE A 106 -16.41 4.21 -5.49
CA PHE A 106 -17.18 4.57 -4.30
C PHE A 106 -16.24 4.91 -3.16
N SER A 107 -16.52 5.96 -2.41
CA SER A 107 -15.81 6.27 -1.16
C SER A 107 -16.78 6.83 -0.13
N ASP A 108 -16.67 6.38 1.12
CA ASP A 108 -17.43 6.88 2.27
C ASP A 108 -16.53 7.55 3.33
N GLY A 109 -15.33 7.98 2.91
CA GLY A 109 -14.34 8.55 3.81
C GLY A 109 -13.48 7.49 4.52
N LYS A 110 -14.02 6.34 4.90
CA LYS A 110 -13.31 5.22 5.56
C LYS A 110 -12.84 4.17 4.58
N ASN A 111 -13.67 3.87 3.60
CA ASN A 111 -13.41 2.87 2.56
C ASN A 111 -13.44 3.52 1.18
N SER A 112 -12.63 3.01 0.28
CA SER A 112 -12.73 3.32 -1.14
C SER A 112 -12.79 2.03 -1.94
N ILE A 113 -13.84 1.86 -2.75
CA ILE A 113 -14.08 0.66 -3.55
C ILE A 113 -13.99 1.01 -5.02
N ILE A 114 -13.19 0.25 -5.76
CA ILE A 114 -13.01 0.39 -7.21
C ILE A 114 -13.35 -0.94 -7.87
N LYS A 115 -14.26 -0.91 -8.84
CA LYS A 115 -14.60 -2.11 -9.63
C LYS A 115 -13.85 -2.12 -10.95
N LYS A 116 -13.48 -3.34 -11.40
CA LYS A 116 -12.64 -3.58 -12.58
C LYS A 116 -11.37 -2.73 -12.53
N GLY A 117 -10.70 -2.79 -11.36
CA GLY A 117 -9.51 -1.99 -11.09
C GLY A 117 -8.26 -2.55 -11.75
N VAL A 118 -7.42 -1.67 -12.27
CA VAL A 118 -6.08 -1.97 -12.78
C VAL A 118 -5.07 -1.08 -12.07
N PHE A 119 -4.13 -1.69 -11.37
CA PHE A 119 -3.09 -1.00 -10.62
C PHE A 119 -1.71 -1.33 -11.17
N THR A 120 -0.84 -0.34 -11.29
CA THR A 120 0.58 -0.51 -11.60
C THR A 120 1.41 0.63 -11.01
N THR A 121 2.71 0.39 -10.81
CA THR A 121 3.68 1.44 -10.45
C THR A 121 4.69 1.73 -11.57
N CYS A 122 4.54 1.09 -12.75
CA CYS A 122 5.44 1.28 -13.88
C CYS A 122 5.40 2.71 -14.42
N LYS A 123 6.49 3.16 -15.03
CA LYS A 123 6.56 4.47 -15.69
C LYS A 123 5.49 4.62 -16.76
N LYS A 124 4.99 5.85 -16.92
CA LYS A 124 3.97 6.20 -17.95
C LYS A 124 4.50 6.19 -19.39
N ASN A 125 5.81 6.13 -19.57
CA ASN A 125 6.45 6.27 -20.89
C ASN A 125 6.24 5.06 -21.82
N ASN A 126 5.68 3.97 -21.32
CA ASN A 126 5.36 2.77 -22.09
C ASN A 126 3.85 2.60 -22.17
N ASP A 127 3.31 2.39 -23.35
CA ASP A 127 1.88 2.16 -23.58
C ASP A 127 1.36 0.93 -22.82
N CYS A 128 2.20 -0.09 -22.68
CA CYS A 128 1.95 -1.31 -21.92
C CYS A 128 2.87 -1.38 -20.70
N PRO A 129 2.36 -1.31 -19.46
CA PRO A 129 3.20 -1.45 -18.28
C PRO A 129 3.81 -2.85 -18.23
N PRO A 130 5.11 -3.01 -17.88
CA PRO A 130 5.74 -4.32 -17.72
C PRO A 130 4.98 -5.26 -16.78
N TRP A 131 4.29 -4.72 -15.77
CA TRP A 131 3.40 -5.49 -14.91
C TRP A 131 2.22 -4.64 -14.43
N GLN A 132 1.10 -5.32 -14.17
CA GLN A 132 -0.08 -4.73 -13.57
C GLN A 132 -0.87 -5.77 -12.78
N ILE A 133 -1.64 -5.31 -11.80
CA ILE A 133 -2.63 -6.11 -11.09
C ILE A 133 -4.01 -5.69 -11.58
N LYS A 134 -4.75 -6.62 -12.17
CA LYS A 134 -6.11 -6.42 -12.66
C LYS A 134 -7.07 -7.18 -11.76
N ALA A 135 -7.99 -6.49 -11.11
CA ALA A 135 -8.91 -7.09 -10.15
C ALA A 135 -10.37 -6.77 -10.45
N LYS A 136 -11.26 -7.70 -10.09
CA LYS A 136 -12.71 -7.46 -10.16
C LYS A 136 -13.14 -6.35 -9.20
N GLU A 137 -12.51 -6.31 -8.01
CA GLU A 137 -12.76 -5.31 -6.97
C GLU A 137 -11.47 -5.02 -6.21
N ILE A 138 -11.21 -3.75 -5.98
CA ILE A 138 -10.13 -3.24 -5.10
C ILE A 138 -10.82 -2.45 -3.99
N ASN A 139 -10.55 -2.79 -2.73
CA ASN A 139 -11.09 -2.11 -1.57
C ASN A 139 -9.96 -1.61 -0.68
N HIS A 140 -9.84 -0.30 -0.54
CA HIS A 140 -8.91 0.36 0.36
C HIS A 140 -9.63 0.68 1.68
N ASP A 141 -9.32 -0.07 2.73
CA ASP A 141 -9.72 0.19 4.11
C ASP A 141 -8.71 1.18 4.71
N LYS A 142 -9.11 2.44 4.80
CA LYS A 142 -8.24 3.53 5.28
C LYS A 142 -8.00 3.48 6.80
N GLU A 143 -8.92 2.90 7.57
CA GLU A 143 -8.77 2.75 9.02
C GLU A 143 -7.73 1.66 9.33
N LYS A 144 -7.82 0.51 8.67
CA LYS A 144 -6.85 -0.59 8.81
C LYS A 144 -5.60 -0.39 7.99
N LYS A 145 -5.59 0.61 7.09
CA LYS A 145 -4.50 0.88 6.15
C LYS A 145 -4.11 -0.35 5.32
N VAL A 146 -5.12 -1.00 4.75
CA VAL A 146 -4.97 -2.22 3.93
C VAL A 146 -5.72 -2.07 2.63
N ILE A 147 -5.10 -2.50 1.54
CA ILE A 147 -5.72 -2.60 0.22
C ILE A 147 -6.00 -4.07 -0.07
N ASN A 148 -7.28 -4.39 -0.24
CA ASN A 148 -7.76 -5.74 -0.50
C ASN A 148 -8.18 -5.87 -1.97
N TYR A 149 -7.84 -6.99 -2.58
CA TYR A 149 -8.17 -7.33 -3.96
C TYR A 149 -9.03 -8.59 -4.00
N LYS A 150 -10.08 -8.58 -4.81
CA LYS A 150 -10.89 -9.77 -5.09
C LYS A 150 -10.76 -10.14 -6.56
N SER A 151 -10.54 -11.44 -6.82
CA SER A 151 -10.37 -11.99 -8.16
C SER A 151 -9.32 -11.21 -8.96
N ALA A 152 -8.09 -11.22 -8.49
CA ALA A 152 -6.99 -10.45 -9.04
C ALA A 152 -6.08 -11.33 -9.93
N TRP A 153 -5.64 -10.78 -11.03
CA TRP A 153 -4.60 -11.32 -11.88
C TRP A 153 -3.36 -10.44 -11.83
N LEU A 154 -2.21 -11.04 -11.62
CA LEU A 154 -0.94 -10.42 -11.96
C LEU A 154 -0.71 -10.63 -13.45
N GLU A 155 -0.65 -9.55 -14.20
CA GLU A 155 -0.36 -9.55 -15.64
C GLU A 155 1.04 -8.99 -15.87
N VAL A 156 1.78 -9.63 -16.77
CA VAL A 156 3.10 -9.19 -17.25
C VAL A 156 3.01 -9.04 -18.75
N TYR A 157 3.26 -7.82 -19.27
CA TYR A 157 3.03 -7.46 -20.67
C TYR A 157 1.65 -7.92 -21.17
N ASP A 158 0.59 -7.57 -20.43
CA ASP A 158 -0.82 -7.89 -20.66
C ASP A 158 -1.16 -9.41 -20.69
N LYS A 159 -0.22 -10.27 -20.30
CA LYS A 159 -0.46 -11.71 -20.16
C LYS A 159 -0.73 -12.06 -18.70
N PRO A 160 -1.86 -12.72 -18.38
CA PRO A 160 -2.15 -13.16 -17.03
C PRO A 160 -1.19 -14.30 -16.63
N ILE A 161 -0.43 -14.08 -15.57
CA ILE A 161 0.58 -15.04 -15.08
C ILE A 161 0.10 -15.74 -13.80
N ILE A 162 -0.44 -15.00 -12.83
CA ILE A 162 -0.83 -15.57 -11.53
C ILE A 162 -2.22 -15.05 -11.16
N TYR A 163 -3.10 -15.96 -10.74
CA TYR A 163 -4.43 -15.65 -10.22
C TYR A 163 -4.46 -15.71 -8.71
N PHE A 164 -5.01 -14.65 -8.10
CA PHE A 164 -5.28 -14.55 -6.67
C PHE A 164 -6.78 -14.41 -6.43
N PRO A 165 -7.47 -15.40 -5.85
CA PRO A 165 -8.88 -15.27 -5.48
C PRO A 165 -9.12 -14.12 -4.52
N ARG A 166 -8.22 -13.97 -3.53
CA ARG A 166 -8.12 -12.85 -2.60
C ARG A 166 -6.64 -12.56 -2.36
N PHE A 167 -6.32 -11.29 -2.36
CA PHE A 167 -4.98 -10.79 -2.10
C PHE A 167 -5.09 -9.48 -1.34
N PHE A 168 -4.15 -9.19 -0.48
CA PHE A 168 -4.08 -7.90 0.19
C PHE A 168 -2.62 -7.47 0.36
N HIS A 169 -2.43 -6.18 0.45
CA HIS A 169 -1.17 -5.59 0.87
C HIS A 169 -1.43 -4.34 1.72
N PRO A 170 -0.44 -3.93 2.54
CA PRO A 170 -0.55 -2.69 3.30
C PRO A 170 -0.70 -1.48 2.38
N ASP A 171 -1.38 -0.46 2.86
CA ASP A 171 -1.34 0.87 2.28
C ASP A 171 0.10 1.38 2.21
N PRO A 172 0.51 2.07 1.14
CA PRO A 172 1.88 2.58 0.99
C PRO A 172 2.37 3.49 2.11
N THR A 173 1.47 4.07 2.90
CA THR A 173 1.83 4.88 4.07
C THR A 173 2.27 4.05 5.27
N VAL A 174 2.03 2.73 5.24
CA VAL A 174 2.42 1.80 6.31
C VAL A 174 3.88 1.41 6.14
N LYS A 175 4.74 1.89 7.01
CA LYS A 175 6.17 1.61 6.95
C LYS A 175 6.52 0.15 7.22
N ARG A 176 5.75 -0.53 8.09
CA ARG A 176 6.00 -1.91 8.52
C ARG A 176 4.68 -2.62 8.82
N GLN A 177 4.47 -3.78 8.21
CA GLN A 177 3.29 -4.61 8.46
C GLN A 177 3.68 -6.09 8.50
N SER A 178 3.07 -6.83 9.42
CA SER A 178 3.23 -8.28 9.49
C SER A 178 2.56 -8.96 8.30
N GLY A 179 3.21 -9.98 7.76
CA GLY A 179 2.68 -10.76 6.64
C GLY A 179 3.71 -11.70 6.04
N PHE A 180 3.25 -12.54 5.10
CA PHE A 180 4.14 -13.38 4.32
C PHE A 180 4.96 -12.54 3.35
N LEU A 181 6.26 -12.80 3.29
CA LEU A 181 7.15 -12.26 2.28
C LEU A 181 7.11 -13.14 1.03
N MET A 182 7.74 -12.67 -0.03
CA MET A 182 7.77 -13.42 -1.30
C MET A 182 8.38 -14.81 -1.11
N PRO A 183 7.68 -15.87 -1.49
CA PRO A 183 8.25 -17.22 -1.48
C PRO A 183 9.42 -17.32 -2.45
N GLN A 184 10.39 -18.15 -2.12
CA GLN A 184 11.57 -18.35 -2.95
C GLN A 184 11.81 -19.83 -3.19
N LEU A 185 12.06 -20.18 -4.45
CA LEU A 185 12.56 -21.46 -4.88
C LEU A 185 14.06 -21.33 -5.11
N ILE A 186 14.87 -22.13 -4.44
CA ILE A 186 16.33 -22.05 -4.49
C ILE A 186 16.87 -23.43 -4.84
N ASP A 187 17.67 -23.50 -5.88
CA ASP A 187 18.41 -24.68 -6.27
C ASP A 187 19.86 -24.54 -5.83
N SER A 188 20.40 -25.54 -5.17
CA SER A 188 21.76 -25.57 -4.66
C SER A 188 22.43 -26.89 -5.04
N SER A 189 23.64 -26.80 -5.56
CA SER A 189 24.42 -27.99 -5.95
C SER A 189 24.71 -28.95 -4.79
N SER A 190 24.73 -28.45 -3.54
CA SER A 190 25.04 -29.25 -2.34
C SER A 190 23.79 -29.72 -1.58
N LEU A 191 22.69 -28.94 -1.59
CA LEU A 191 21.50 -29.21 -0.79
C LEU A 191 20.23 -29.48 -1.64
N GLY A 192 20.38 -29.44 -2.98
CA GLY A 192 19.28 -29.65 -3.89
C GLY A 192 18.26 -28.51 -3.94
N LEU A 193 17.10 -28.81 -4.50
CA LEU A 193 15.99 -27.87 -4.61
C LEU A 193 15.36 -27.65 -3.25
N SER A 194 15.05 -26.38 -2.95
CA SER A 194 14.37 -26.01 -1.70
C SER A 194 13.38 -24.89 -1.91
N PHE A 195 12.34 -24.89 -1.10
CA PHE A 195 11.28 -23.91 -1.09
C PHE A 195 11.15 -23.25 0.29
N LYS A 196 11.16 -21.91 0.35
CA LYS A 196 10.97 -21.17 1.61
C LYS A 196 9.89 -20.10 1.49
N ILE A 197 9.14 -19.92 2.57
CA ILE A 197 8.11 -18.88 2.70
C ILE A 197 8.35 -18.11 3.99
N PRO A 198 9.04 -16.96 3.96
CA PRO A 198 9.25 -16.17 5.17
C PRO A 198 7.96 -15.50 5.63
N TYR A 199 7.72 -15.48 6.94
CA TYR A 199 6.69 -14.69 7.60
C TYR A 199 7.33 -13.61 8.46
N TYR A 200 7.09 -12.37 8.11
CA TYR A 200 7.56 -11.19 8.85
C TYR A 200 6.54 -10.75 9.88
N LYS A 201 6.94 -10.59 11.13
CA LYS A 201 6.08 -10.13 12.22
C LYS A 201 6.63 -8.86 12.84
N VAL A 202 5.85 -7.78 12.77
CA VAL A 202 6.09 -6.55 13.53
C VAL A 202 5.65 -6.81 14.98
N ILE A 203 6.57 -6.71 15.92
CA ILE A 203 6.29 -6.85 17.37
C ILE A 203 5.97 -5.45 17.94
N SER A 204 6.78 -4.46 17.59
CA SER A 204 6.60 -3.06 17.96
C SER A 204 7.26 -2.15 16.91
N GLU A 205 7.21 -0.84 17.08
CA GLU A 205 7.83 0.12 16.15
C GLU A 205 9.33 -0.12 15.94
N ASN A 206 10.00 -0.68 16.93
CA ASN A 206 11.45 -0.88 16.93
C ASN A 206 11.87 -2.35 17.00
N LYS A 207 10.91 -3.30 16.93
CA LYS A 207 11.16 -4.76 17.05
C LYS A 207 10.42 -5.53 15.98
N ASP A 208 11.08 -6.51 15.41
CA ASP A 208 10.49 -7.47 14.48
C ASP A 208 11.11 -8.87 14.60
N LEU A 209 10.38 -9.82 14.05
CA LEU A 209 10.77 -11.21 13.91
C LEU A 209 10.46 -11.69 12.51
N THR A 210 11.39 -12.37 11.87
CA THR A 210 11.15 -13.09 10.62
C THR A 210 11.28 -14.59 10.88
N PHE A 211 10.20 -15.31 10.65
CA PHE A 211 10.14 -16.77 10.71
C PHE A 211 10.21 -17.34 9.30
N THR A 212 11.19 -18.18 9.00
CA THR A 212 11.42 -18.70 7.64
C THR A 212 11.47 -20.23 7.66
N PRO A 213 10.36 -20.94 7.47
CA PRO A 213 10.37 -22.35 7.18
C PRO A 213 10.90 -22.60 5.76
N ARG A 214 11.73 -23.62 5.62
CA ARG A 214 12.33 -24.05 4.36
C ARG A 214 12.31 -25.57 4.26
N VAL A 215 11.74 -26.07 3.17
CA VAL A 215 11.67 -27.49 2.85
C VAL A 215 12.65 -27.78 1.71
N TYR A 216 13.40 -28.87 1.84
CA TYR A 216 14.35 -29.34 0.83
C TYR A 216 13.82 -30.59 0.12
N SER A 217 14.26 -30.82 -1.11
CA SER A 217 13.88 -32.00 -1.88
C SER A 217 14.44 -33.33 -1.36
N ASN A 218 15.38 -33.28 -0.43
CA ASN A 218 15.98 -34.42 0.23
C ASN A 218 15.41 -34.67 1.64
N ASP A 219 14.13 -34.36 1.87
CA ASP A 219 13.39 -34.55 3.13
C ASP A 219 13.94 -33.82 4.36
N GLN A 220 14.84 -32.88 4.16
CA GLN A 220 15.29 -31.96 5.20
C GLN A 220 14.32 -30.81 5.40
N PHE A 221 14.18 -30.36 6.65
CA PHE A 221 13.38 -29.22 7.02
C PHE A 221 14.18 -28.25 7.89
N LEU A 222 14.28 -26.99 7.46
CA LEU A 222 14.99 -25.95 8.18
C LEU A 222 14.01 -24.87 8.66
N ILE A 223 14.10 -24.54 9.95
CA ILE A 223 13.42 -23.38 10.54
C ILE A 223 14.49 -22.33 10.86
N GLN A 224 14.36 -21.16 10.25
CA GLN A 224 15.22 -20.02 10.55
C GLN A 224 14.39 -18.91 11.18
N ASN A 225 14.91 -18.30 12.24
CA ASN A 225 14.29 -17.20 12.94
C ASN A 225 15.29 -16.04 13.03
N GLU A 226 14.87 -14.86 12.63
CA GLU A 226 15.65 -13.64 12.70
C GLU A 226 14.90 -12.62 13.56
N TYR A 227 15.48 -12.23 14.69
CA TYR A 227 14.97 -11.20 15.57
C TYR A 227 15.82 -9.95 15.47
N ARG A 228 15.15 -8.79 15.33
CA ARG A 228 15.79 -7.47 15.29
C ARG A 228 15.13 -6.52 16.26
N GLU A 229 15.95 -5.80 16.98
CA GLU A 229 15.53 -4.69 17.84
C GLU A 229 16.47 -3.50 17.67
N LYS A 230 15.92 -2.31 17.45
CA LYS A 230 16.70 -1.09 17.31
C LYS A 230 16.12 0.01 18.20
N ASN A 231 16.88 0.41 19.19
CA ASN A 231 16.59 1.53 20.07
C ASN A 231 17.53 2.71 19.78
N LYS A 232 17.27 3.88 20.35
CA LYS A 232 18.13 5.06 20.16
C LYS A 232 19.61 4.83 20.50
N LYS A 233 19.88 3.95 21.49
CA LYS A 233 21.25 3.68 22.02
C LYS A 233 21.66 2.21 21.93
N SER A 234 20.84 1.33 21.41
CA SER A 234 21.14 -0.10 21.31
C SER A 234 20.54 -0.73 20.06
N GLU A 235 21.24 -1.72 19.52
CA GLU A 235 20.82 -2.55 18.41
C GLU A 235 21.06 -4.00 18.77
N ILE A 236 20.05 -4.86 18.61
CA ILE A 236 20.11 -6.30 18.85
C ILE A 236 19.72 -7.00 17.56
N PHE A 237 20.53 -7.94 17.16
CA PHE A 237 20.26 -8.88 16.08
C PHE A 237 20.49 -10.30 16.61
N SER A 238 19.52 -11.18 16.42
CA SER A 238 19.64 -12.58 16.77
C SER A 238 19.11 -13.44 15.64
N ASN A 239 19.87 -14.44 15.25
CA ASN A 239 19.49 -15.46 14.30
C ASN A 239 19.62 -16.82 14.95
N PHE A 240 18.57 -17.63 14.90
CA PHE A 240 18.63 -19.01 15.36
C PHE A 240 17.90 -19.93 14.39
N SER A 241 18.48 -21.08 14.13
CA SER A 241 17.96 -22.04 13.18
C SER A 241 18.05 -23.47 13.71
N PHE A 242 17.12 -24.28 13.22
CA PHE A 242 17.06 -25.72 13.49
C PHE A 242 16.90 -26.45 12.18
N LEU A 243 17.84 -27.33 11.87
CA LEU A 243 17.79 -28.24 10.74
C LEU A 243 17.39 -29.63 11.23
N PHE A 244 16.32 -30.15 10.67
CA PHE A 244 15.81 -31.49 10.91
C PHE A 244 16.24 -32.37 9.74
N ASN A 245 17.07 -33.39 10.02
CA ASN A 245 17.57 -34.35 9.05
C ASN A 245 16.82 -35.67 9.17
N GLU A 246 16.89 -36.53 8.13
CA GLU A 246 16.50 -37.94 8.28
C GLU A 246 17.26 -38.61 9.41
N GLY A 247 16.55 -39.31 10.31
CA GLY A 247 17.15 -40.08 11.43
C GLY A 247 17.20 -39.32 12.75
N ASP A 248 16.25 -38.43 13.03
CA ASP A 248 16.05 -37.73 14.32
C ASP A 248 17.22 -36.83 14.77
N ASN A 249 18.17 -36.53 13.90
CA ASN A 249 19.25 -35.61 14.20
C ASN A 249 18.79 -34.17 13.96
N ILE A 250 18.90 -33.34 15.00
CA ILE A 250 18.62 -31.92 14.94
C ILE A 250 19.94 -31.17 15.05
N GLU A 251 20.27 -30.43 14.02
CA GLU A 251 21.36 -29.46 14.04
C GLU A 251 20.82 -28.07 14.37
N SER A 252 21.52 -27.33 15.19
CA SER A 252 21.10 -25.97 15.58
C SER A 252 22.24 -24.99 15.43
N HIS A 253 21.86 -23.77 15.02
CA HIS A 253 22.79 -22.64 14.92
C HIS A 253 22.19 -21.46 15.66
N PHE A 254 23.00 -20.76 16.44
CA PHE A 254 22.62 -19.53 17.12
C PHE A 254 23.68 -18.48 16.91
N PHE A 255 23.19 -17.30 16.47
CA PHE A 255 24.00 -16.10 16.33
C PHE A 255 23.32 -14.96 17.07
N TYR A 256 24.07 -14.25 17.88
CA TYR A 256 23.61 -13.08 18.61
C TYR A 256 24.61 -11.95 18.50
N LYS A 257 24.11 -10.75 18.17
CA LYS A 257 24.90 -9.53 18.13
C LYS A 257 24.16 -8.43 18.86
N ALA A 258 24.79 -7.80 19.82
CA ALA A 258 24.27 -6.64 20.50
C ALA A 258 25.28 -5.49 20.46
N LYS A 259 24.81 -4.32 20.06
CA LYS A 259 25.56 -3.07 20.15
C LYS A 259 24.85 -2.14 21.12
N LYS A 260 25.60 -1.49 21.99
CA LYS A 260 25.05 -0.52 22.93
C LYS A 260 26.02 0.65 23.09
N ASN A 261 25.52 1.86 22.86
CA ASN A 261 26.26 3.09 23.15
C ASN A 261 26.00 3.45 24.62
N ILE A 262 27.04 3.43 25.42
CA ILE A 262 27.02 3.80 26.84
C ILE A 262 27.61 5.19 26.96
N TYR A 263 26.80 6.11 27.50
CA TYR A 263 27.26 7.45 27.83
C TYR A 263 27.45 7.54 29.34
N SER A 264 28.64 7.87 29.76
CA SER A 264 28.98 8.09 31.18
C SER A 264 29.85 9.34 31.27
N GLU A 265 29.75 10.09 32.39
CA GLU A 265 30.61 11.26 32.63
C GLU A 265 32.10 10.89 32.65
N ILE A 266 32.42 9.66 33.05
CA ILE A 266 33.81 9.12 33.07
C ILE A 266 34.26 8.63 31.72
N PHE A 267 33.30 8.09 30.88
CA PHE A 267 33.57 7.55 29.56
C PHE A 267 32.56 8.13 28.56
N PRO A 268 32.86 9.29 27.95
CA PRO A 268 31.88 10.04 27.17
C PRO A 268 31.37 9.34 25.90
N GLU A 269 32.06 8.34 25.36
CA GLU A 269 31.62 7.60 24.18
C GLU A 269 32.12 6.15 24.22
N THR A 270 31.49 5.31 25.03
CA THR A 270 31.84 3.89 25.07
C THR A 270 30.84 3.07 24.26
N ASN A 271 31.34 2.32 23.30
CA ASN A 271 30.56 1.37 22.52
C ASN A 271 30.82 -0.05 23.00
N LEU A 272 29.77 -0.74 23.46
CA LEU A 272 29.82 -2.17 23.70
C LEU A 272 29.34 -2.92 22.45
N ASP A 273 30.18 -3.79 21.90
CA ASP A 273 29.85 -4.71 20.81
C ASP A 273 30.03 -6.14 21.32
N LEU A 274 28.92 -6.88 21.48
CA LEU A 274 28.89 -8.27 21.89
C LEU A 274 28.47 -9.13 20.71
N LYS A 275 29.27 -10.14 20.41
CA LYS A 275 28.98 -11.15 19.39
C LYS A 275 29.11 -12.53 20.00
N ILE A 276 28.07 -13.39 19.87
CA ILE A 276 28.06 -14.79 20.30
C ILE A 276 27.62 -15.59 19.07
N GLU A 277 28.32 -16.67 18.80
CA GLU A 277 28.02 -17.60 17.71
C GLU A 277 28.29 -19.02 18.19
N THR A 278 27.32 -19.92 17.96
CA THR A 278 27.46 -21.37 18.19
C THR A 278 27.10 -22.07 16.88
N ALA A 279 27.80 -23.18 16.62
CA ALA A 279 27.50 -24.08 15.50
C ALA A 279 27.17 -25.45 16.03
#